data_565030f2e25ffc1b790ce45591e9d065
#
_entry.id   565030f2e25ffc1b790ce45591e9d065
#
_cell.length_a   1.000
_cell.length_b   1.000
_cell.length_c   1.000
_cell.angle_alpha   90.00
_cell.angle_beta   90.00
_cell.angle_gamma   90.00
#
_symmetry.space_group_name_H-M   'P 1'
#
loop_
_entity.id
_entity.type
_entity.pdbx_description
1 polymer ?
#
loop_
_entity_poly.entity_id
_entity_poly.type
_entity_poly.pdbx_seq_one_letter_code
_entity_poly.pdbx_strand_id
1 'polypeptide(L)'
;MDTSKPLPDQPVERTTNRRAILRSAAWATPVVLAAIATPLAAASQDIEVGAYQIVGTCGMLGFSGAGFILQASTTASLPADTTILIFGSGVPSIGTFSAIGGNASVSVLSSTLRLIRLVDDLGPGESIEIRTTLSTNSTFTLTASGDLPPGYVGTGSKAIAIVTSTISLCVGT
;
A
#
# COMPACT_ATOMS: atom_id res chain seq x y z
N MET A 1 90.93 -25.81 32.63
CA MET A 1 90.38 -25.24 31.41
C MET A 1 89.16 -26.06 31.02
N ASP A 2 88.07 -25.64 31.45
CA ASP A 2 86.79 -26.37 31.29
C ASP A 2 85.90 -25.55 30.40
N THR A 3 85.58 -26.04 29.23
CA THR A 3 84.81 -25.37 28.20
C THR A 3 83.44 -26.08 28.08
N SER A 4 82.53 -25.71 28.92
CA SER A 4 81.16 -26.16 28.82
C SER A 4 80.40 -25.41 27.78
N LYS A 5 80.06 -26.04 26.67
CA LYS A 5 79.26 -25.52 25.56
C LYS A 5 77.76 -25.65 25.92
N PRO A 6 76.98 -24.61 25.81
CA PRO A 6 75.53 -24.70 26.04
C PRO A 6 74.82 -25.45 24.88
N LEU A 7 73.86 -26.32 25.21
CA LEU A 7 72.94 -26.94 24.26
C LEU A 7 71.96 -25.95 23.67
N PRO A 8 71.52 -26.16 22.41
CA PRO A 8 70.50 -25.29 21.79
C PRO A 8 69.08 -25.62 22.33
N ASP A 9 68.36 -24.56 22.55
CA ASP A 9 66.96 -24.52 22.97
C ASP A 9 66.08 -25.28 21.97
N GLN A 10 65.30 -26.23 22.42
CA GLN A 10 64.30 -26.93 21.61
C GLN A 10 63.03 -26.14 21.60
N PRO A 11 62.35 -25.96 20.45
CA PRO A 11 61.07 -25.29 20.39
C PRO A 11 59.97 -26.18 21.01
N VAL A 12 59.30 -25.64 22.02
CA VAL A 12 58.13 -26.29 22.64
C VAL A 12 56.96 -26.23 21.63
N GLU A 13 56.67 -27.36 21.01
CA GLU A 13 55.42 -27.52 20.25
C GLU A 13 54.22 -27.32 21.18
N ARG A 14 53.54 -26.18 21.02
CA ARG A 14 52.23 -25.98 21.63
C ARG A 14 51.21 -26.81 20.86
N THR A 15 50.94 -28.01 21.34
CA THR A 15 49.77 -28.78 20.89
C THR A 15 48.48 -28.01 21.25
N THR A 16 47.92 -27.32 20.29
CA THR A 16 46.64 -26.67 20.43
C THR A 16 45.56 -27.71 20.63
N ASN A 17 45.05 -27.79 21.84
CA ASN A 17 44.10 -28.80 22.26
C ASN A 17 42.78 -28.60 21.48
N ARG A 18 42.48 -29.51 20.53
CA ARG A 18 41.28 -29.46 19.68
C ARG A 18 39.97 -29.33 20.48
N ARG A 19 39.98 -29.71 21.75
CA ARG A 19 38.83 -29.53 22.65
C ARG A 19 38.61 -28.09 23.10
N ALA A 20 39.65 -27.23 23.10
CA ALA A 20 39.50 -25.82 23.46
C ALA A 20 38.85 -25.02 22.34
N ILE A 21 39.09 -25.38 21.07
CA ILE A 21 38.49 -24.70 19.90
C ILE A 21 36.98 -24.98 19.82
N LEU A 22 36.54 -26.20 20.15
CA LEU A 22 35.12 -26.55 20.14
C LEU A 22 34.31 -25.86 21.25
N ARG A 23 34.95 -25.50 22.37
CA ARG A 23 34.27 -24.77 23.46
C ARG A 23 34.07 -23.28 23.16
N SER A 24 34.97 -22.70 22.39
CA SER A 24 34.82 -21.27 21.99
C SER A 24 33.82 -21.06 20.85
N ALA A 25 33.58 -22.07 20.00
CA ALA A 25 32.61 -22.02 18.93
C ALA A 25 31.15 -22.12 19.41
N ALA A 26 30.91 -22.77 20.58
CA ALA A 26 29.56 -22.97 21.11
C ALA A 26 28.87 -21.70 21.64
N TRP A 27 29.62 -20.63 21.93
CA TRP A 27 29.09 -19.38 22.45
C TRP A 27 28.81 -18.32 21.35
N ALA A 28 29.36 -18.53 20.15
CA ALA A 28 29.18 -17.56 19.03
C ALA A 28 27.88 -17.78 18.21
N THR A 29 27.35 -19.02 18.24
CA THR A 29 26.19 -19.36 17.40
C THR A 29 24.87 -18.72 17.82
N PRO A 30 24.50 -18.54 19.10
CA PRO A 30 23.23 -17.91 19.44
C PRO A 30 23.22 -16.41 19.14
N VAL A 31 24.38 -15.73 19.21
CA VAL A 31 24.45 -14.28 18.93
C VAL A 31 24.29 -14.00 17.44
N VAL A 32 24.85 -14.84 16.58
CA VAL A 32 24.72 -14.65 15.12
C VAL A 32 23.30 -14.94 14.66
N LEU A 33 22.63 -15.94 15.24
CA LEU A 33 21.24 -16.27 14.91
C LEU A 33 20.26 -15.18 15.39
N ALA A 34 20.52 -14.56 16.54
CA ALA A 34 19.71 -13.45 17.02
C ALA A 34 19.88 -12.18 16.17
N ALA A 35 21.09 -11.92 15.66
CA ALA A 35 21.37 -10.77 14.82
C ALA A 35 20.79 -10.91 13.39
N ILE A 36 20.60 -12.14 12.90
CA ILE A 36 19.97 -12.40 11.60
C ILE A 36 18.44 -12.41 11.70
N ALA A 37 17.87 -12.75 12.86
CA ALA A 37 16.42 -12.80 13.05
C ALA A 37 15.80 -11.40 13.28
N THR A 38 16.55 -10.43 13.81
CA THR A 38 16.05 -9.09 14.10
C THR A 38 15.66 -8.26 12.87
N PRO A 39 16.37 -8.31 11.73
CA PRO A 39 15.92 -7.57 10.54
C PRO A 39 14.66 -8.13 9.87
N LEU A 40 14.40 -9.44 10.00
CA LEU A 40 13.20 -10.06 9.44
C LEU A 40 11.94 -9.79 10.27
N ALA A 41 12.08 -9.58 11.58
CA ALA A 41 10.97 -9.20 12.46
C ALA A 41 10.65 -7.69 12.38
N ALA A 42 11.57 -6.87 11.86
CA ALA A 42 11.36 -5.45 11.60
C ALA A 42 10.81 -5.18 10.18
N ALA A 43 10.66 -6.19 9.34
CA ALA A 43 10.09 -6.06 8.01
C ALA A 43 8.56 -5.96 8.10
N SER A 44 8.08 -4.73 8.12
CA SER A 44 6.72 -4.27 7.79
C SER A 44 5.58 -5.00 8.51
N GLN A 45 5.20 -4.50 9.66
CA GLN A 45 3.79 -4.59 10.02
C GLN A 45 3.06 -3.57 9.13
N ASP A 46 2.29 -4.08 8.16
CA ASP A 46 1.42 -3.23 7.37
C ASP A 46 0.43 -2.52 8.31
N ILE A 47 0.23 -1.23 8.08
CA ILE A 47 -0.69 -0.41 8.87
C ILE A 47 -2.11 -0.72 8.41
N GLU A 48 -2.94 -1.23 9.31
CA GLU A 48 -4.34 -1.53 9.03
C GLU A 48 -5.18 -0.25 8.97
N VAL A 49 -5.80 0.03 7.82
CA VAL A 49 -6.69 1.17 7.61
C VAL A 49 -8.18 0.80 7.73
N GLY A 50 -8.47 -0.46 8.07
CA GLY A 50 -9.83 -0.94 8.23
C GLY A 50 -10.61 -1.08 6.92
N ALA A 51 -11.89 -1.31 7.06
CA ALA A 51 -12.80 -1.55 5.94
C ALA A 51 -13.21 -0.22 5.28
N TYR A 52 -12.36 0.37 4.46
CA TYR A 52 -12.74 1.49 3.61
C TYR A 52 -13.61 0.99 2.45
N GLN A 53 -14.37 1.89 1.83
CA GLN A 53 -15.22 1.53 0.71
C GLN A 53 -15.26 2.57 -0.39
N ILE A 54 -15.41 2.08 -1.62
CA ILE A 54 -15.80 2.87 -2.78
C ILE A 54 -17.22 2.48 -3.13
N VAL A 55 -18.08 3.48 -3.33
CA VAL A 55 -19.48 3.29 -3.70
C VAL A 55 -19.77 4.08 -4.95
N GLY A 56 -20.36 3.42 -5.95
CA GLY A 56 -20.82 4.10 -7.16
C GLY A 56 -22.08 4.92 -6.89
N THR A 57 -22.17 6.10 -7.51
CA THR A 57 -23.32 7.00 -7.36
C THR A 57 -23.69 7.66 -8.67
N CYS A 58 -24.98 7.81 -8.91
CA CYS A 58 -25.52 8.44 -10.10
C CYS A 58 -25.62 9.97 -10.00
N GLY A 59 -25.33 10.52 -8.84
CA GLY A 59 -25.55 11.93 -8.57
C GLY A 59 -27.03 12.29 -8.46
N MET A 60 -27.28 13.59 -8.36
CA MET A 60 -28.64 14.13 -8.41
C MET A 60 -28.94 14.63 -9.83
N LEU A 61 -30.07 14.25 -10.38
CA LEU A 61 -30.52 14.66 -11.72
C LEU A 61 -30.42 16.19 -11.88
N GLY A 62 -29.57 16.62 -12.81
CA GLY A 62 -29.38 18.01 -13.18
C GLY A 62 -28.36 18.82 -12.36
N PHE A 63 -27.82 18.32 -11.25
CA PHE A 63 -26.92 19.08 -10.37
C PHE A 63 -25.55 18.42 -10.14
N SER A 64 -25.45 17.11 -10.21
CA SER A 64 -24.18 16.41 -10.07
C SER A 64 -24.14 15.19 -10.97
N GLY A 65 -23.05 15.04 -11.73
CA GLY A 65 -22.81 13.88 -12.59
C GLY A 65 -22.63 12.59 -11.82
N ALA A 66 -22.65 11.49 -12.55
CA ALA A 66 -22.27 10.19 -12.01
C ALA A 66 -20.86 10.21 -11.40
N GLY A 67 -20.54 9.27 -10.54
CA GLY A 67 -19.23 9.21 -9.93
C GLY A 67 -19.13 8.18 -8.81
N PHE A 68 -18.23 8.46 -7.87
CA PHE A 68 -17.94 7.56 -6.78
C PHE A 68 -17.81 8.32 -5.46
N ILE A 69 -18.09 7.65 -4.36
CA ILE A 69 -17.83 8.12 -3.01
C ILE A 69 -16.76 7.19 -2.45
N LEU A 70 -15.60 7.75 -2.09
CA LEU A 70 -14.60 7.07 -1.27
C LEU A 70 -14.88 7.42 0.19
N GLN A 71 -15.05 6.41 1.02
CA GLN A 71 -15.28 6.57 2.45
C GLN A 71 -14.21 5.82 3.23
N ALA A 72 -13.56 6.50 4.17
CA ALA A 72 -12.64 5.90 5.12
C ALA A 72 -13.38 4.99 6.11
N SER A 73 -12.66 4.04 6.69
CA SER A 73 -13.16 3.25 7.81
C SER A 73 -13.60 4.15 8.96
N THR A 74 -14.58 3.74 9.75
CA THR A 74 -15.01 4.49 10.94
C THR A 74 -14.00 4.47 12.07
N THR A 75 -12.98 3.61 11.99
CA THR A 75 -11.99 3.38 13.06
C THR A 75 -10.58 3.82 12.72
N ALA A 76 -10.28 4.04 11.43
CA ALA A 76 -8.94 4.41 10.97
C ALA A 76 -9.02 5.37 9.79
N SER A 77 -8.02 6.24 9.68
CA SER A 77 -7.86 7.15 8.53
C SER A 77 -7.38 6.39 7.30
N LEU A 78 -7.80 6.86 6.14
CA LEU A 78 -7.26 6.43 4.86
C LEU A 78 -6.06 7.32 4.52
N PRO A 79 -4.86 6.77 4.26
CA PRO A 79 -3.65 7.59 4.12
C PRO A 79 -3.66 8.42 2.84
N ALA A 80 -2.95 9.52 2.86
CA ALA A 80 -2.52 10.25 1.67
C ALA A 80 -1.85 9.27 0.69
N ASP A 81 -1.82 9.63 -0.58
CA ASP A 81 -1.33 8.76 -1.66
C ASP A 81 -2.20 7.52 -1.97
N THR A 82 -3.32 7.32 -1.26
CA THR A 82 -4.34 6.37 -1.71
C THR A 82 -4.82 6.78 -3.10
N THR A 83 -4.84 5.82 -4.02
CA THR A 83 -5.20 6.06 -5.42
C THR A 83 -6.51 5.37 -5.80
N ILE A 84 -7.25 6.00 -6.71
CA ILE A 84 -8.43 5.41 -7.34
C ILE A 84 -8.26 5.51 -8.85
N LEU A 85 -8.19 4.37 -9.51
CA LEU A 85 -8.17 4.29 -10.96
C LEU A 85 -9.60 4.17 -11.46
N ILE A 86 -10.03 5.11 -12.32
CA ILE A 86 -11.36 5.11 -12.92
C ILE A 86 -11.24 4.86 -14.40
N PHE A 87 -11.83 3.76 -14.84
CA PHE A 87 -11.95 3.39 -16.25
C PHE A 87 -13.40 3.50 -16.71
N GLY A 88 -13.61 4.03 -17.91
CA GLY A 88 -14.93 4.13 -18.52
C GLY A 88 -15.00 3.44 -19.88
N SER A 89 -16.19 2.92 -20.18
CA SER A 89 -16.53 2.32 -21.47
C SER A 89 -17.91 2.78 -21.95
N GLY A 90 -18.19 2.56 -23.24
CA GLY A 90 -19.45 2.97 -23.85
C GLY A 90 -19.48 4.42 -24.36
N VAL A 91 -18.47 5.21 -24.04
CA VAL A 91 -18.32 6.61 -24.48
C VAL A 91 -16.89 6.90 -24.94
N PRO A 92 -16.68 7.85 -25.85
CA PRO A 92 -15.33 8.20 -26.32
C PRO A 92 -14.50 8.93 -25.26
N SER A 93 -15.15 9.57 -24.30
CA SER A 93 -14.51 10.27 -23.18
C SER A 93 -15.38 10.21 -21.93
N ILE A 94 -14.76 10.04 -20.77
CA ILE A 94 -15.44 10.02 -19.46
C ILE A 94 -15.52 11.40 -18.80
N GLY A 95 -15.22 12.45 -19.55
CA GLY A 95 -15.31 13.83 -19.06
C GLY A 95 -14.19 14.23 -18.10
N THR A 96 -14.39 15.35 -17.44
CA THR A 96 -13.53 15.82 -16.35
C THR A 96 -14.07 15.35 -15.02
N PHE A 97 -13.17 15.09 -14.08
CA PHE A 97 -13.53 14.70 -12.72
C PHE A 97 -13.16 15.80 -11.73
N SER A 98 -13.95 15.94 -10.69
CA SER A 98 -13.70 16.81 -9.55
C SER A 98 -13.86 16.03 -8.26
N ALA A 99 -13.09 16.40 -7.24
CA ALA A 99 -13.20 15.90 -5.89
C ALA A 99 -13.89 16.93 -5.00
N ILE A 100 -14.83 16.50 -4.16
CA ILE A 100 -15.64 17.33 -3.28
C ILE A 100 -15.61 16.71 -1.87
N GLY A 101 -15.41 17.54 -0.86
CA GLY A 101 -15.39 17.09 0.55
C GLY A 101 -14.03 16.61 1.04
N GLY A 102 -12.98 16.70 0.23
CA GLY A 102 -11.61 16.37 0.58
C GLY A 102 -10.62 16.89 -0.45
N ASN A 103 -9.34 16.70 -0.20
CA ASN A 103 -8.26 17.15 -1.06
C ASN A 103 -7.72 15.97 -1.89
N ALA A 104 -8.01 15.95 -3.17
CA ALA A 104 -7.50 14.96 -4.10
C ALA A 104 -7.10 15.57 -5.43
N SER A 105 -6.02 15.05 -6.01
CA SER A 105 -5.56 15.40 -7.35
C SER A 105 -6.18 14.47 -8.39
N VAL A 106 -6.48 15.02 -9.56
CA VAL A 106 -7.03 14.27 -10.70
C VAL A 106 -6.04 14.32 -11.85
N SER A 107 -5.58 13.18 -12.28
CA SER A 107 -4.69 13.01 -13.43
C SER A 107 -5.43 12.36 -14.60
N VAL A 108 -5.28 12.93 -15.80
CA VAL A 108 -5.85 12.40 -17.04
C VAL A 108 -4.82 11.46 -17.67
N LEU A 109 -5.09 10.15 -17.68
CA LEU A 109 -4.21 9.16 -18.30
C LEU A 109 -4.60 8.89 -19.76
N SER A 110 -5.91 8.90 -20.07
CA SER A 110 -6.43 8.80 -21.43
C SER A 110 -7.83 9.43 -21.52
N SER A 111 -8.49 9.37 -22.67
CA SER A 111 -9.88 9.80 -22.81
C SER A 111 -10.85 9.04 -21.89
N THR A 112 -10.53 7.76 -21.57
CA THR A 112 -11.40 6.87 -20.78
C THR A 112 -10.76 6.41 -19.47
N LEU A 113 -9.63 7.01 -19.06
CA LEU A 113 -8.89 6.61 -17.85
C LEU A 113 -8.48 7.84 -17.04
N ARG A 114 -8.80 7.82 -15.74
CA ARG A 114 -8.41 8.83 -14.76
C ARG A 114 -7.77 8.20 -13.56
N LEU A 115 -6.78 8.89 -12.99
CA LEU A 115 -6.19 8.54 -11.70
C LEU A 115 -6.52 9.67 -10.71
N ILE A 116 -7.18 9.29 -9.64
CA ILE A 116 -7.45 10.15 -8.49
C ILE A 116 -6.46 9.75 -7.40
N ARG A 117 -5.84 10.73 -6.75
CA ARG A 117 -4.89 10.50 -5.66
C ARG A 117 -5.23 11.42 -4.50
N LEU A 118 -5.39 10.88 -3.31
CA LEU A 118 -5.54 11.67 -2.09
C LEU A 118 -4.26 12.47 -1.84
N VAL A 119 -4.41 13.76 -1.58
CA VAL A 119 -3.30 14.66 -1.22
C VAL A 119 -3.06 14.64 0.28
N ASP A 120 -4.16 14.60 1.05
CA ASP A 120 -4.16 14.55 2.50
C ASP A 120 -4.84 13.26 2.98
N ASP A 121 -4.59 12.87 4.23
CA ASP A 121 -5.30 11.77 4.87
C ASP A 121 -6.79 12.08 4.96
N LEU A 122 -7.62 11.06 4.72
CA LEU A 122 -9.06 11.12 4.93
C LEU A 122 -9.36 10.53 6.31
N GLY A 123 -9.88 11.35 7.22
CA GLY A 123 -10.13 10.98 8.61
C GLY A 123 -11.14 9.84 8.77
N PRO A 124 -11.17 9.18 9.96
CA PRO A 124 -12.09 8.09 10.21
C PRO A 124 -13.55 8.49 9.98
N GLY A 125 -14.25 7.71 9.14
CA GLY A 125 -15.66 7.95 8.78
C GLY A 125 -15.87 9.08 7.78
N GLU A 126 -14.85 9.85 7.42
CA GLU A 126 -14.94 10.89 6.40
C GLU A 126 -15.09 10.30 4.99
N SER A 127 -15.61 11.11 4.08
CA SER A 127 -15.80 10.72 2.69
C SER A 127 -15.45 11.86 1.74
N ILE A 128 -14.99 11.48 0.55
CA ILE A 128 -14.76 12.36 -0.58
C ILE A 128 -15.61 11.91 -1.76
N GLU A 129 -16.31 12.84 -2.38
CA GLU A 129 -17.07 12.57 -3.60
C GLU A 129 -16.22 12.87 -4.83
N ILE A 130 -16.20 11.94 -5.78
CA ILE A 130 -15.49 12.01 -7.05
C ILE A 130 -16.54 12.03 -8.15
N ARG A 131 -16.75 13.17 -8.81
CA ARG A 131 -17.81 13.40 -9.78
C ARG A 131 -17.25 13.64 -11.16
N THR A 132 -17.91 13.06 -12.18
CA THR A 132 -17.62 13.36 -13.59
C THR A 132 -18.62 14.36 -14.15
N THR A 133 -18.21 15.10 -15.17
CA THR A 133 -19.10 15.93 -16.00
C THR A 133 -19.89 15.11 -17.03
N LEU A 134 -19.75 13.79 -17.03
CA LEU A 134 -20.48 12.92 -17.95
C LEU A 134 -21.96 12.94 -17.66
N SER A 135 -22.78 13.14 -18.69
CA SER A 135 -24.24 13.18 -18.54
C SER A 135 -24.79 11.76 -18.33
N THR A 136 -25.65 11.61 -17.32
CA THR A 136 -26.38 10.37 -17.07
C THR A 136 -27.42 10.01 -18.14
N ASN A 137 -27.66 10.93 -19.12
CA ASN A 137 -28.46 10.64 -20.30
C ASN A 137 -27.69 9.87 -21.39
N SER A 138 -26.45 9.52 -21.13
CA SER A 138 -25.60 8.73 -22.03
C SER A 138 -25.49 7.30 -21.52
N THR A 139 -25.31 6.35 -22.42
CA THR A 139 -25.02 4.97 -22.05
C THR A 139 -23.52 4.78 -21.85
N PHE A 140 -23.11 4.46 -20.60
CA PHE A 140 -21.74 4.22 -20.23
C PHE A 140 -21.62 3.30 -19.01
N THR A 141 -20.44 2.75 -18.81
CA THR A 141 -20.05 2.10 -17.55
C THR A 141 -18.74 2.72 -17.07
N LEU A 142 -18.72 3.14 -15.79
CA LEU A 142 -17.53 3.55 -15.08
C LEU A 142 -17.18 2.49 -14.04
N THR A 143 -15.93 2.10 -13.96
CA THR A 143 -15.41 1.21 -12.92
C THR A 143 -14.31 1.94 -12.17
N ALA A 144 -14.40 1.99 -10.85
CA ALA A 144 -13.38 2.51 -9.95
C ALA A 144 -12.70 1.36 -9.22
N SER A 145 -11.38 1.42 -9.12
CA SER A 145 -10.56 0.50 -8.32
C SER A 145 -9.62 1.30 -7.44
N GLY A 146 -9.72 1.11 -6.12
CA GLY A 146 -8.86 1.74 -5.11
C GLY A 146 -7.64 0.91 -4.80
N ASP A 147 -6.52 1.58 -4.59
CA ASP A 147 -5.26 0.98 -4.18
C ASP A 147 -4.61 1.81 -3.07
N LEU A 148 -4.08 1.14 -2.06
CA LEU A 148 -3.42 1.75 -0.92
C LEU A 148 -1.93 1.95 -1.19
N PRO A 149 -1.30 2.97 -0.61
CA PRO A 149 0.15 3.09 -0.69
C PRO A 149 0.87 1.92 0.00
N PRO A 150 2.13 1.63 -0.39
CA PRO A 150 2.91 0.55 0.22
C PRO A 150 2.99 0.67 1.75
N GLY A 151 2.85 -0.47 2.44
CA GLY A 151 2.87 -0.53 3.90
C GLY A 151 1.50 -0.31 4.56
N TYR A 152 0.43 -0.26 3.77
CA TYR A 152 -0.94 -0.19 4.27
C TYR A 152 -1.79 -1.34 3.75
N VAL A 153 -2.71 -1.83 4.59
CA VAL A 153 -3.68 -2.86 4.23
C VAL A 153 -5.06 -2.48 4.73
N GLY A 154 -6.10 -2.88 4.00
CA GLY A 154 -7.50 -2.61 4.36
C GLY A 154 -8.29 -3.90 4.44
N THR A 155 -8.38 -4.50 5.63
CA THR A 155 -9.14 -5.73 5.83
C THR A 155 -10.64 -5.48 5.73
N GLY A 156 -11.31 -6.25 4.87
CA GLY A 156 -12.74 -6.12 4.63
C GLY A 156 -13.13 -4.92 3.77
N SER A 157 -12.18 -4.26 3.11
CA SER A 157 -12.46 -3.12 2.24
C SER A 157 -13.24 -3.52 0.99
N LYS A 158 -14.08 -2.58 0.50
CA LYS A 158 -14.74 -2.63 -0.80
C LYS A 158 -14.04 -1.65 -1.74
N ALA A 159 -12.93 -2.10 -2.32
CA ALA A 159 -12.04 -1.26 -3.14
C ALA A 159 -12.51 -1.10 -4.59
N ILE A 160 -13.59 -1.78 -5.01
CA ILE A 160 -14.10 -1.72 -6.39
C ILE A 160 -15.56 -1.30 -6.36
N ALA A 161 -15.91 -0.38 -7.25
CA ALA A 161 -17.29 0.06 -7.49
C ALA A 161 -17.56 0.26 -8.97
N ILE A 162 -18.83 0.15 -9.36
CA ILE A 162 -19.27 0.30 -10.74
C ILE A 162 -20.46 1.25 -10.78
N VAL A 163 -20.47 2.12 -11.79
CA VAL A 163 -21.63 2.93 -12.17
C VAL A 163 -22.01 2.62 -13.61
N THR A 164 -23.20 2.18 -13.82
CA THR A 164 -23.76 1.94 -15.17
C THR A 164 -24.90 2.90 -15.40
N SER A 165 -24.85 3.63 -16.50
CA SER A 165 -25.90 4.52 -16.97
C SER A 165 -26.40 4.07 -18.32
N THR A 166 -27.71 4.11 -18.48
CA THR A 166 -28.44 4.00 -19.76
C THR A 166 -29.30 5.24 -19.90
N ILE A 167 -29.90 5.46 -21.07
CA ILE A 167 -30.70 6.65 -21.37
C ILE A 167 -31.80 6.92 -20.33
N SER A 168 -32.28 5.89 -19.64
CA SER A 168 -33.40 5.99 -18.69
C SER A 168 -33.11 5.51 -17.27
N LEU A 169 -31.93 4.92 -17.02
CA LEU A 169 -31.57 4.33 -15.74
C LEU A 169 -30.09 4.49 -15.45
N CYS A 170 -29.78 4.93 -14.25
CA CYS A 170 -28.41 4.89 -13.71
C CYS A 170 -28.39 4.09 -12.41
N VAL A 171 -27.42 3.21 -12.27
CA VAL A 171 -27.22 2.36 -11.08
C VAL A 171 -25.75 2.44 -10.66
N GLY A 172 -25.51 2.69 -9.37
CA GLY A 172 -24.20 2.58 -8.72
C GLY A 172 -24.19 1.45 -7.70
N THR A 173 -23.04 0.78 -7.56
CA THR A 173 -22.83 -0.32 -6.60
C THR A 173 -21.70 -0.05 -5.64
#